data_4249e193cce1791c57a1020bf9a4996b
#
_entry.id   4249e193cce1791c57a1020bf9a4996b
#
_cell.length_a   1.000
_cell.length_b   1.000
_cell.length_c   1.000
_cell.angle_alpha   90.00
_cell.angle_beta   90.00
_cell.angle_gamma   90.00
#
_symmetry.space_group_name_H-M   'P 1'
#
loop_
_entity.id
_entity.type
_entity.pdbx_description
1 polymer ?
#
loop_
_entity_poly.entity_id
_entity_poly.type
_entity_poly.pdbx_seq_one_letter_code
_entity_poly.pdbx_strand_id
1 'polypeptide(L)'
;MVKPGRDMRKAIATAHSAATYAAIKERTGIMPKGLSRAERNDLKARVAEQLKYYDRFAAVAGDMSDAAVAARAQMYGSAIKGTYYGARYPGLNQYPGDGNTSCLVNCGCDLDERDDGIHWVLNEALENCEDCQAMAAGSPYGKE
;
A
#
# COMPACT_ATOMS: atom_id res chain seq x y z
N MET A 1 -18.94 17.52 18.17
CA MET A 1 -17.86 16.56 18.40
C MET A 1 -17.82 15.54 17.25
N VAL A 2 -16.69 15.44 16.57
CA VAL A 2 -16.55 14.55 15.45
C VAL A 2 -16.32 13.12 15.96
N LYS A 3 -17.02 12.13 15.38
CA LYS A 3 -16.87 10.74 15.78
C LYS A 3 -15.53 10.21 15.31
N PRO A 4 -14.66 9.66 16.21
CA PRO A 4 -13.31 9.18 15.83
C PRO A 4 -13.30 8.23 14.63
N GLY A 5 -14.29 7.34 14.52
CA GLY A 5 -14.39 6.41 13.41
C GLY A 5 -14.59 7.08 12.05
N ARG A 6 -15.34 8.16 12.00
CA ARG A 6 -15.58 8.91 10.75
C ARG A 6 -14.31 9.60 10.29
N ASP A 7 -13.55 10.19 11.22
CA ASP A 7 -12.29 10.88 10.91
C ASP A 7 -11.24 9.88 10.38
N MET A 8 -11.15 8.71 11.00
CA MET A 8 -10.21 7.68 10.56
C MET A 8 -10.56 7.15 9.17
N ARG A 9 -11.84 6.92 8.89
CA ARG A 9 -12.29 6.47 7.57
C ARG A 9 -11.92 7.49 6.50
N LYS A 10 -12.15 8.78 6.78
CA LYS A 10 -11.77 9.87 5.89
C LYS A 10 -10.25 9.96 5.72
N ALA A 11 -9.49 9.80 6.80
CA ALA A 11 -8.03 9.82 6.76
C ALA A 11 -7.47 8.69 5.89
N ILE A 12 -8.03 7.49 6.00
CA ILE A 12 -7.65 6.34 5.17
C ILE A 12 -7.89 6.65 3.69
N ALA A 13 -9.09 7.12 3.34
CA ALA A 13 -9.44 7.46 1.96
C ALA A 13 -8.52 8.57 1.42
N THR A 14 -8.26 9.60 2.22
CA THR A 14 -7.38 10.71 1.84
C THR A 14 -5.95 10.25 1.63
N ALA A 15 -5.42 9.36 2.49
CA ALA A 15 -4.06 8.85 2.37
C ALA A 15 -3.86 8.01 1.10
N HIS A 16 -4.82 7.14 0.77
CA HIS A 16 -4.75 6.35 -0.46
C HIS A 16 -4.84 7.26 -1.70
N SER A 17 -5.70 8.26 -1.67
CA SER A 17 -5.83 9.24 -2.75
C SER A 17 -4.52 10.01 -2.94
N ALA A 18 -3.94 10.52 -1.85
CA ALA A 18 -2.66 11.24 -1.89
C ALA A 18 -1.54 10.38 -2.44
N ALA A 19 -1.46 9.10 -2.04
CA ALA A 19 -0.46 8.16 -2.55
C ALA A 19 -0.60 7.94 -4.06
N THR A 20 -1.83 7.81 -4.56
CA THR A 20 -2.13 7.65 -5.98
C THR A 20 -1.66 8.88 -6.78
N TYR A 21 -2.05 10.08 -6.35
CA TYR A 21 -1.64 11.32 -7.02
C TYR A 21 -0.13 11.52 -7.00
N ALA A 22 0.52 11.26 -5.85
CA ALA A 22 1.97 11.38 -5.73
C ALA A 22 2.70 10.41 -6.66
N ALA A 23 2.23 9.17 -6.75
CA ALA A 23 2.81 8.15 -7.62
C ALA A 23 2.70 8.53 -9.10
N ILE A 24 1.55 9.04 -9.52
CA ILE A 24 1.35 9.49 -10.90
C ILE A 24 2.25 10.68 -11.22
N LYS A 25 2.36 11.64 -10.29
CA LYS A 25 3.27 12.78 -10.46
C LYS A 25 4.71 12.33 -10.63
N GLU A 26 5.18 11.39 -9.81
CA GLU A 26 6.55 10.87 -9.93
C GLU A 26 6.76 10.09 -11.23
N ARG A 27 5.75 9.34 -11.68
CA ARG A 27 5.83 8.57 -12.91
C ARG A 27 5.80 9.45 -14.16
N THR A 28 4.96 10.49 -14.17
CA THR A 28 4.73 11.34 -15.36
C THR A 28 5.45 12.68 -15.32
N GLY A 29 5.91 13.11 -14.15
CA GLY A 29 6.51 14.42 -13.93
C GLY A 29 5.50 15.55 -13.73
N ILE A 30 4.19 15.26 -13.85
CA ILE A 30 3.12 16.27 -13.79
C ILE A 30 2.05 15.82 -12.81
N MET A 31 1.65 16.72 -11.89
CA MET A 31 0.52 16.45 -11.00
C MET A 31 -0.78 16.38 -11.84
N PRO A 32 -1.50 15.24 -11.81
CA PRO A 32 -2.72 15.12 -12.60
C PRO A 32 -3.82 16.02 -12.06
N LYS A 33 -4.64 16.56 -12.94
CA LYS A 33 -5.82 17.36 -12.57
C LYS A 33 -6.96 16.48 -12.06
N GLY A 34 -6.96 15.22 -12.44
CA GLY A 34 -7.93 14.22 -12.03
C GLY A 34 -7.46 12.84 -12.44
N LEU A 35 -8.17 11.81 -11.99
CA LEU A 35 -7.85 10.43 -12.31
C LEU A 35 -8.67 9.94 -13.49
N SER A 36 -8.09 9.02 -14.28
CA SER A 36 -8.83 8.28 -15.29
C SER A 36 -9.90 7.40 -14.62
N ARG A 37 -10.83 6.89 -15.42
CA ARG A 37 -11.87 5.99 -14.92
C ARG A 37 -11.26 4.73 -14.27
N ALA A 38 -10.25 4.16 -14.92
CA ALA A 38 -9.56 2.97 -14.40
C ALA A 38 -8.84 3.27 -13.09
N GLU A 39 -8.15 4.40 -13.01
CA GLU A 39 -7.45 4.84 -11.80
C GLU A 39 -8.43 5.10 -10.65
N ARG A 40 -9.57 5.75 -10.92
CA ARG A 40 -10.61 5.98 -9.92
C ARG A 40 -11.21 4.69 -9.41
N ASN A 41 -11.48 3.74 -10.30
CA ASN A 41 -12.05 2.45 -9.91
C ASN A 41 -11.07 1.64 -9.05
N ASP A 42 -9.79 1.63 -9.41
CA ASP A 42 -8.74 0.98 -8.62
C ASP A 42 -8.62 1.62 -7.24
N LEU A 43 -8.57 2.94 -7.17
CA LEU A 43 -8.50 3.67 -5.90
C LEU A 43 -9.71 3.36 -5.01
N LYS A 44 -10.92 3.39 -5.57
CA LYS A 44 -12.14 3.06 -4.83
C LYS A 44 -12.10 1.64 -4.27
N ALA A 45 -11.64 0.68 -5.06
CA ALA A 45 -11.53 -0.71 -4.63
C ALA A 45 -10.55 -0.86 -3.48
N ARG A 46 -9.40 -0.22 -3.54
CA ARG A 46 -8.38 -0.25 -2.47
C ARG A 46 -8.88 0.38 -1.19
N VAL A 47 -9.53 1.53 -1.29
CA VAL A 47 -10.12 2.21 -0.13
C VAL A 47 -11.21 1.37 0.50
N ALA A 48 -12.13 0.82 -0.31
CA ALA A 48 -13.23 -0.02 0.18
C ALA A 48 -12.72 -1.26 0.92
N GLU A 49 -11.70 -1.91 0.38
CA GLU A 49 -11.07 -3.08 1.01
C GLU A 49 -10.47 -2.72 2.36
N GLN A 50 -9.72 -1.63 2.45
CA GLN A 50 -9.11 -1.22 3.71
C GLN A 50 -10.17 -0.75 4.72
N LEU A 51 -11.21 -0.06 4.29
CA LEU A 51 -12.30 0.35 5.19
C LEU A 51 -13.04 -0.86 5.78
N LYS A 52 -13.17 -1.92 5.02
CA LYS A 52 -13.76 -3.18 5.49
C LYS A 52 -12.93 -3.76 6.65
N TYR A 53 -11.61 -3.80 6.52
CA TYR A 53 -10.73 -4.24 7.60
C TYR A 53 -10.76 -3.30 8.78
N TYR A 54 -10.78 -2.00 8.53
CA TYR A 54 -10.87 -1.00 9.59
C TYR A 54 -12.17 -1.15 10.39
N ASP A 55 -13.30 -1.35 9.74
CA ASP A 55 -14.59 -1.52 10.43
C ASP A 55 -14.58 -2.73 11.36
N ARG A 56 -13.99 -3.85 10.93
CA ARG A 56 -13.81 -5.03 11.77
C ARG A 56 -12.90 -4.74 12.96
N PHE A 57 -11.82 -4.03 12.73
CA PHE A 57 -10.89 -3.63 13.78
C PHE A 57 -11.58 -2.69 14.79
N ALA A 58 -12.28 -1.68 14.33
CA ALA A 58 -12.96 -0.71 15.18
C ALA A 58 -13.99 -1.38 16.12
N ALA A 59 -14.62 -2.45 15.66
CA ALA A 59 -15.61 -3.19 16.46
C ALA A 59 -14.96 -3.88 17.68
N VAL A 60 -13.68 -4.19 17.66
CA VAL A 60 -12.97 -4.94 18.72
C VAL A 60 -11.83 -4.16 19.37
N ALA A 61 -11.55 -2.93 18.91
CA ALA A 61 -10.39 -2.16 19.35
C ALA A 61 -10.40 -1.86 20.86
N GLY A 62 -11.58 -1.70 21.47
CA GLY A 62 -11.71 -1.46 22.89
C GLY A 62 -11.20 -2.60 23.77
N ASP A 63 -11.16 -3.81 23.22
CA ASP A 63 -10.71 -5.03 23.92
C ASP A 63 -9.26 -5.39 23.61
N MET A 64 -8.56 -4.57 22.81
CA MET A 64 -7.19 -4.83 22.36
C MET A 64 -6.18 -4.05 23.20
N SER A 65 -4.96 -4.63 23.35
CA SER A 65 -3.85 -3.93 23.97
C SER A 65 -3.34 -2.79 23.07
N ASP A 66 -2.64 -1.80 23.67
CA ASP A 66 -2.04 -0.70 22.92
C ASP A 66 -1.05 -1.21 21.85
N ALA A 67 -0.29 -2.25 22.17
CA ALA A 67 0.64 -2.85 21.22
C ALA A 67 -0.08 -3.45 20.02
N ALA A 68 -1.22 -4.12 20.23
CA ALA A 68 -2.03 -4.68 19.15
C ALA A 68 -2.64 -3.59 18.27
N VAL A 69 -3.08 -2.48 18.87
CA VAL A 69 -3.60 -1.31 18.14
C VAL A 69 -2.51 -0.70 17.27
N ALA A 70 -1.29 -0.53 17.82
CA ALA A 70 -0.16 0.02 17.08
C ALA A 70 0.23 -0.88 15.90
N ALA A 71 0.22 -2.20 16.07
CA ALA A 71 0.51 -3.16 14.99
C ALA A 71 -0.49 -3.03 13.85
N ARG A 72 -1.77 -2.86 14.16
CA ARG A 72 -2.82 -2.65 13.15
C ARG A 72 -2.64 -1.34 12.38
N ALA A 73 -2.24 -0.26 13.07
CA ALA A 73 -1.97 1.02 12.43
C ALA A 73 -0.85 0.90 11.40
N GLN A 74 0.19 0.11 11.68
CA GLN A 74 1.28 -0.14 10.73
C GLN A 74 0.79 -0.88 9.47
N MET A 75 -0.16 -1.79 9.60
CA MET A 75 -0.74 -2.49 8.45
C MET A 75 -1.43 -1.52 7.49
N TYR A 76 -2.09 -0.49 8.00
CA TYR A 76 -2.72 0.53 7.14
C TYR A 76 -1.66 1.32 6.36
N GLY A 77 -0.52 1.64 6.98
CA GLY A 77 0.60 2.27 6.29
C GLY A 77 1.16 1.41 5.15
N SER A 78 1.29 0.10 5.37
CA SER A 78 1.75 -0.84 4.33
C SER A 78 0.77 -0.93 3.16
N ALA A 79 -0.53 -0.89 3.42
CA ALA A 79 -1.55 -0.89 2.38
C ALA A 79 -1.49 0.38 1.51
N ILE A 80 -1.22 1.53 2.13
CA ILE A 80 -1.02 2.81 1.42
C ILE A 80 0.22 2.72 0.51
N LYS A 81 1.31 2.13 0.99
CA LYS A 81 2.52 1.88 0.19
C LYS A 81 2.20 1.03 -1.03
N GLY A 82 1.39 -0.02 -0.88
CA GLY A 82 0.92 -0.84 -2.01
C GLY A 82 0.14 -0.03 -3.03
N THR A 83 -0.71 0.88 -2.59
CA THR A 83 -1.45 1.79 -3.47
C THR A 83 -0.49 2.70 -4.27
N TYR A 84 0.52 3.24 -3.60
CA TYR A 84 1.55 4.05 -4.24
C TYR A 84 2.30 3.25 -5.33
N TYR A 85 2.78 2.04 -5.01
CA TYR A 85 3.52 1.23 -5.97
C TYR A 85 2.65 0.80 -7.16
N GLY A 86 1.39 0.45 -6.93
CA GLY A 86 0.46 0.09 -8.00
C GLY A 86 0.25 1.22 -9.00
N ALA A 87 0.19 2.46 -8.53
CA ALA A 87 0.04 3.64 -9.38
C ALA A 87 1.37 4.09 -10.00
N ARG A 88 2.49 3.89 -9.28
CA ARG A 88 3.83 4.29 -9.75
C ARG A 88 4.36 3.36 -10.85
N TYR A 89 4.07 2.06 -10.73
CA TYR A 89 4.58 1.03 -11.64
C TYR A 89 3.42 0.17 -12.17
N PRO A 90 2.54 0.75 -13.01
CA PRO A 90 1.35 0.02 -13.48
C PRO A 90 1.66 -1.22 -14.31
N GLY A 91 2.88 -1.34 -14.84
CA GLY A 91 3.32 -2.51 -15.61
C GLY A 91 3.74 -3.70 -14.75
N LEU A 92 3.93 -3.53 -13.44
CA LEU A 92 4.31 -4.64 -12.56
C LEU A 92 3.09 -5.47 -12.18
N ASN A 93 3.21 -6.80 -12.30
CA ASN A 93 2.15 -7.73 -11.90
C ASN A 93 2.08 -7.91 -10.39
N GLN A 94 3.21 -7.75 -9.70
CA GLN A 94 3.29 -7.87 -8.25
C GLN A 94 4.19 -6.77 -7.69
N TYR A 95 3.83 -6.27 -6.50
CA TYR A 95 4.60 -5.25 -5.78
C TYR A 95 4.36 -5.37 -4.26
N PRO A 96 5.25 -4.85 -3.42
CA PRO A 96 5.06 -4.92 -1.96
C PRO A 96 3.74 -4.26 -1.54
N GLY A 97 2.97 -4.95 -0.71
CA GLY A 97 1.70 -4.45 -0.21
C GLY A 97 0.51 -4.67 -1.13
N ASP A 98 0.67 -5.44 -2.22
CA ASP A 98 -0.42 -5.72 -3.18
C ASP A 98 -1.36 -6.85 -2.74
N GLY A 99 -1.01 -7.58 -1.66
CA GLY A 99 -1.81 -8.69 -1.16
C GLY A 99 -1.51 -10.04 -1.81
N ASN A 100 -0.57 -10.11 -2.77
CA ASN A 100 -0.24 -11.35 -3.50
C ASN A 100 0.86 -12.18 -2.87
N THR A 101 1.61 -11.63 -1.91
CA THR A 101 2.62 -12.36 -1.15
C THR A 101 2.04 -12.88 0.16
N SER A 102 2.76 -13.82 0.81
CA SER A 102 2.33 -14.40 2.10
C SER A 102 2.14 -13.35 3.20
N CYS A 103 2.87 -12.24 3.16
CA CYS A 103 2.70 -11.13 4.09
C CYS A 103 1.52 -10.24 3.76
N LEU A 104 0.83 -10.49 2.65
CA LEU A 104 -0.34 -9.73 2.19
C LEU A 104 -0.03 -8.23 2.11
N VAL A 105 -0.96 -7.39 2.59
CA VAL A 105 -0.76 -5.93 2.60
C VAL A 105 0.20 -5.48 3.71
N ASN A 106 0.59 -6.37 4.62
CA ASN A 106 1.52 -6.08 5.70
C ASN A 106 2.97 -6.31 5.30
N CYS A 107 3.31 -6.10 4.04
CA CYS A 107 4.65 -6.29 3.50
C CYS A 107 5.57 -5.13 3.90
N GLY A 108 6.71 -5.46 4.52
CA GLY A 108 7.73 -4.46 4.89
C GLY A 108 8.77 -4.21 3.82
N CYS A 109 8.69 -4.88 2.67
CA CYS A 109 9.63 -4.72 1.57
C CYS A 109 9.37 -3.41 0.80
N ASP A 110 10.36 -3.00 0.00
CA ASP A 110 10.28 -1.79 -0.82
C ASP A 110 10.67 -2.10 -2.27
N LEU A 111 10.35 -1.18 -3.16
CA LEU A 111 10.85 -1.18 -4.52
C LEU A 111 11.87 -0.04 -4.69
N ASP A 112 12.96 -0.34 -5.38
CA ASP A 112 14.02 0.63 -5.66
C ASP A 112 14.27 0.67 -7.17
N GLU A 113 14.12 1.84 -7.76
CA GLU A 113 14.33 2.04 -9.19
C GLU A 113 15.82 2.32 -9.45
N ARG A 114 16.46 1.43 -10.20
CA ARG A 114 17.87 1.53 -10.56
C ARG A 114 18.02 1.55 -12.08
N ASP A 115 19.24 1.76 -12.57
CA ASP A 115 19.53 1.86 -14.00
C ASP A 115 19.11 0.59 -14.77
N ASP A 116 19.25 -0.59 -14.16
CA ASP A 116 18.92 -1.87 -14.77
C ASP A 116 17.46 -2.31 -14.59
N GLY A 117 16.67 -1.55 -13.85
CA GLY A 117 15.27 -1.87 -13.62
C GLY A 117 14.83 -1.62 -12.18
N ILE A 118 13.70 -2.18 -11.83
CA ILE A 118 13.10 -2.06 -10.51
C ILE A 118 13.51 -3.25 -9.65
N HIS A 119 14.11 -2.98 -8.49
CA HIS A 119 14.55 -4.01 -7.55
C HIS A 119 13.58 -4.15 -6.39
N TRP A 120 13.23 -5.39 -6.08
CA TRP A 120 12.48 -5.73 -4.87
C TRP A 120 13.47 -5.84 -3.73
N VAL A 121 13.38 -4.95 -2.74
CA VAL A 121 14.33 -4.84 -1.65
C VAL A 121 13.71 -5.35 -0.36
N LEU A 122 14.32 -6.39 0.22
CA LEU A 122 13.88 -6.97 1.50
C LEU A 122 14.18 -6.00 2.65
N ASN A 123 13.30 -6.00 3.66
CA ASN A 123 13.55 -5.27 4.89
C ASN A 123 14.38 -6.15 5.83
N GLU A 124 15.67 -5.84 5.98
CA GLU A 124 16.61 -6.63 6.80
C GLU A 124 16.27 -6.61 8.29
N ALA A 125 15.50 -5.63 8.75
CA ALA A 125 15.07 -5.54 10.15
C ALA A 125 13.92 -6.50 10.49
N LEU A 126 13.31 -7.14 9.47
CA LEU A 126 12.16 -8.02 9.62
C LEU A 126 12.48 -9.41 9.08
N GLU A 127 11.73 -10.41 9.55
CA GLU A 127 11.73 -11.72 8.94
C GLU A 127 10.88 -11.66 7.67
N ASN A 128 11.51 -11.87 6.50
CA ASN A 128 10.86 -11.76 5.22
C ASN A 128 10.21 -13.10 4.82
N CYS A 129 9.00 -13.06 4.25
CA CYS A 129 8.33 -14.26 3.78
C CYS A 129 9.03 -14.83 2.53
N GLU A 130 8.78 -16.12 2.25
CA GLU A 130 9.38 -16.80 1.10
C GLU A 130 9.02 -16.13 -0.23
N ASP A 131 7.78 -15.64 -0.36
CA ASP A 131 7.34 -14.96 -1.58
C ASP A 131 8.15 -13.68 -1.80
N CYS A 132 8.39 -12.89 -0.76
CA CYS A 132 9.21 -11.68 -0.85
C CYS A 132 10.66 -12.01 -1.17
N GLN A 133 11.21 -13.07 -0.59
CA GLN A 133 12.57 -13.53 -0.91
C GLN A 133 12.68 -13.96 -2.38
N ALA A 134 11.69 -14.67 -2.91
CA ALA A 134 11.65 -15.07 -4.31
C ALA A 134 11.54 -13.85 -5.24
N MET A 135 10.71 -12.86 -4.89
CA MET A 135 10.58 -11.62 -5.67
C MET A 135 11.87 -10.82 -5.68
N ALA A 136 12.57 -10.74 -4.55
CA ALA A 136 13.88 -10.05 -4.48
C ALA A 136 14.92 -10.76 -5.35
N ALA A 137 14.95 -12.10 -5.33
CA ALA A 137 15.86 -12.90 -6.14
C ALA A 137 15.59 -12.75 -7.65
N GLY A 138 14.34 -12.50 -8.04
CA GLY A 138 13.95 -12.28 -9.44
C GLY A 138 14.22 -10.87 -9.97
N SER A 139 14.68 -9.95 -9.11
CA SER A 139 15.03 -8.58 -9.54
C SER A 139 16.22 -8.57 -10.50
N PRO A 140 16.32 -7.58 -11.42
CA PRO A 140 15.41 -6.45 -11.60
C PRO A 140 14.18 -6.79 -12.45
N TYR A 141 13.14 -5.96 -12.31
CA TYR A 141 11.94 -6.00 -13.13
C TYR A 141 11.92 -4.82 -14.10
N GLY A 142 11.16 -4.94 -15.18
CA GLY A 142 11.03 -3.86 -16.15
C GLY A 142 10.35 -2.63 -15.57
N LYS A 143 10.73 -1.44 -16.07
CA LYS A 143 10.17 -0.16 -15.60
C LYS A 143 8.80 0.17 -16.21
N GLU A 144 8.38 -0.56 -17.20
CA GLU A 144 7.13 -0.33 -17.95
C GLU A 144 5.88 -0.78 -17.19
#